data_b0ed4db703e8a69aed1549b0e4de4501
#
_entry.id   b0ed4db703e8a69aed1549b0e4de4501
#
_cell.length_a   1.000
_cell.length_b   1.000
_cell.length_c   1.000
_cell.angle_alpha   90.00
_cell.angle_beta   90.00
_cell.angle_gamma   90.00
#
_symmetry.space_group_name_H-M   'P 1'
#
loop_
_entity.id
_entity.type
_entity.pdbx_description
1 polymer ?
#
loop_
_entity_poly.entity_id
_entity_poly.type
_entity_poly.pdbx_seq_one_letter_code
_entity_poly.pdbx_strand_id
1 'polypeptide(L)'
;MPTGAEERAQTRGFATRRATGFAVAAGLGLFVASRAASIASTAVNWDEFALLDRVARTARTGVPDTGGRPGLAEWLLLPLVSACSDEIATVQHARWLWLGLTLCFLGGLYALLLELLRGRPQRHHDAAFGVALLALVPAFLEWSLQVRTDQLALAGGVWGGMLLLVSQRRAPLALAAGILFGVGYLGSQKLLYAAALAGLLAAGRPWLERDVRPAREALRATLCLAGFGLVFATFRAALGAAFDVPPSHPSQHVMTPYQVGRALDLFDFYRNSLGFSQYRAMLPTLVPHALLLIACATAGLLVWHRSAAASGRKPARSEAQPSGAPANGPTLLLTLAVLALGAGVAAFHAGAFFYFWMTLGLFPAVAFALALAPLRDTLLPAAARPRALAAALLWVALAIPAAMTAVQLLADTQGVQRDSLAFIRRNFEPGDAGFHPERALFCGFSASPLPLYFSQTIYRDFVGPQAEANLAHMEQRFRLEPIKFLVQSFRLNQFPLELRRFWADNYQPYRASVFVAGRRLEGARGATSGFELIVPGRYRWLPMNAPQPVRIDETLVAAGQVVALAPGPHTAGFVEDATGGMLVLALEDPPGRAPLAFYKVY
;
A
#
# COMPACT_ATOMS: atom_id res chain seq x y z
N MET A 1 -44.16 -22.81 32.12
CA MET A 1 -44.35 -22.39 30.73
C MET A 1 -43.81 -20.97 30.62
N PRO A 2 -42.96 -20.64 29.65
CA PRO A 2 -42.47 -19.28 29.48
C PRO A 2 -43.66 -18.36 29.20
N THR A 3 -43.62 -17.16 29.77
CA THR A 3 -44.68 -16.17 29.55
C THR A 3 -44.60 -15.71 28.11
N GLY A 4 -45.72 -15.38 27.47
CA GLY A 4 -45.76 -14.94 26.06
C GLY A 4 -44.92 -13.65 25.77
N ALA A 5 -44.40 -13.00 26.81
CA ALA A 5 -43.44 -11.92 26.72
C ALA A 5 -42.01 -12.43 26.49
N GLU A 6 -41.60 -13.51 27.13
CA GLU A 6 -40.29 -14.15 26.97
C GLU A 6 -40.14 -14.79 25.59
N GLU A 7 -41.22 -15.42 25.10
CA GLU A 7 -41.24 -16.00 23.75
C GLU A 7 -41.14 -14.95 22.64
N ARG A 8 -41.80 -13.80 22.80
CA ARG A 8 -41.69 -12.64 21.89
C ARG A 8 -40.30 -11.98 21.96
N ALA A 9 -39.66 -11.95 23.13
CA ALA A 9 -38.30 -11.44 23.27
C ALA A 9 -37.25 -12.35 22.60
N GLN A 10 -37.41 -13.67 22.73
CA GLN A 10 -36.56 -14.65 22.06
C GLN A 10 -36.72 -14.62 20.54
N THR A 11 -37.95 -14.55 20.04
CA THR A 11 -38.21 -14.46 18.57
C THR A 11 -37.67 -13.17 17.96
N ARG A 12 -37.81 -12.02 18.64
CA ARG A 12 -37.21 -10.76 18.22
C ARG A 12 -35.68 -10.81 18.23
N GLY A 13 -35.08 -11.42 19.24
CA GLY A 13 -33.61 -11.61 19.32
C GLY A 13 -33.08 -12.46 18.18
N PHE A 14 -33.81 -13.49 17.77
CA PHE A 14 -33.44 -14.38 16.67
C PHE A 14 -33.56 -13.70 15.30
N ALA A 15 -34.62 -12.91 15.05
CA ALA A 15 -34.81 -12.14 13.82
C ALA A 15 -33.71 -11.07 13.65
N THR A 16 -33.34 -10.37 14.73
CA THR A 16 -32.28 -9.37 14.71
C THR A 16 -30.91 -9.99 14.40
N ARG A 17 -30.61 -11.16 14.98
CA ARG A 17 -29.36 -11.89 14.70
C ARG A 17 -29.25 -12.33 13.24
N ARG A 18 -30.34 -12.83 12.65
CA ARG A 18 -30.38 -13.21 11.22
C ARG A 18 -30.19 -12.02 10.30
N ALA A 19 -30.87 -10.91 10.57
CA ALA A 19 -30.73 -9.68 9.79
C ALA A 19 -29.28 -9.14 9.82
N THR A 20 -28.64 -9.13 11.00
CA THR A 20 -27.23 -8.73 11.14
C THR A 20 -26.31 -9.67 10.40
N GLY A 21 -26.51 -10.98 10.52
CA GLY A 21 -25.70 -11.99 9.79
C GLY A 21 -25.82 -11.82 8.27
N PHE A 22 -27.03 -11.57 7.77
CA PHE A 22 -27.24 -11.30 6.35
C PHE A 22 -26.56 -10.00 5.89
N ALA A 23 -26.68 -8.91 6.65
CA ALA A 23 -26.05 -7.61 6.32
C ALA A 23 -24.52 -7.73 6.27
N VAL A 24 -23.92 -8.46 7.22
CA VAL A 24 -22.46 -8.72 7.25
C VAL A 24 -22.05 -9.56 6.04
N ALA A 25 -22.78 -10.64 5.73
CA ALA A 25 -22.48 -11.50 4.59
C ALA A 25 -22.63 -10.73 3.25
N ALA A 26 -23.69 -9.94 3.11
CA ALA A 26 -23.89 -9.09 1.94
C ALA A 26 -22.79 -8.02 1.80
N GLY A 27 -22.41 -7.37 2.89
CA GLY A 27 -21.32 -6.40 2.91
C GLY A 27 -19.98 -7.01 2.54
N LEU A 28 -19.65 -8.19 3.06
CA LEU A 28 -18.46 -8.94 2.70
C LEU A 28 -18.49 -9.38 1.24
N GLY A 29 -19.62 -9.87 0.75
CA GLY A 29 -19.82 -10.25 -0.65
C GLY A 29 -19.60 -9.06 -1.60
N LEU A 30 -20.17 -7.90 -1.26
CA LEU A 30 -19.98 -6.66 -2.01
C LEU A 30 -18.52 -6.20 -1.98
N PHE A 31 -17.85 -6.28 -0.82
CA PHE A 31 -16.44 -5.98 -0.70
C PHE A 31 -15.61 -6.88 -1.63
N VAL A 32 -15.81 -8.21 -1.57
CA VAL A 32 -15.07 -9.16 -2.42
C VAL A 32 -15.34 -8.91 -3.90
N ALA A 33 -16.60 -8.72 -4.29
CA ALA A 33 -16.97 -8.45 -5.68
C ALA A 33 -16.35 -7.14 -6.20
N SER A 34 -16.39 -6.06 -5.40
CA SER A 34 -15.75 -4.79 -5.77
C SER A 34 -14.23 -4.92 -5.90
N ARG A 35 -13.59 -5.70 -5.04
CA ARG A 35 -12.14 -5.96 -5.10
C ARG A 35 -11.79 -6.80 -6.33
N ALA A 36 -12.54 -7.86 -6.61
CA ALA A 36 -12.36 -8.68 -7.79
C ALA A 36 -12.46 -7.86 -9.09
N ALA A 37 -13.48 -7.02 -9.20
CA ALA A 37 -13.63 -6.11 -10.32
C ALA A 37 -12.46 -5.10 -10.43
N SER A 38 -12.04 -4.52 -9.31
CA SER A 38 -10.93 -3.56 -9.26
C SER A 38 -9.58 -4.18 -9.62
N ILE A 39 -9.33 -5.47 -9.34
CA ILE A 39 -8.09 -6.16 -9.73
C ILE A 39 -7.87 -6.05 -11.24
N ALA A 40 -8.92 -6.23 -12.03
CA ALA A 40 -8.83 -6.21 -13.48
C ALA A 40 -8.76 -4.79 -14.09
N SER A 41 -9.30 -3.79 -13.40
CA SER A 41 -9.47 -2.42 -13.94
C SER A 41 -8.47 -1.41 -13.38
N THR A 42 -8.22 -1.42 -12.07
CA THR A 42 -7.47 -0.35 -11.40
C THR A 42 -6.01 -0.33 -11.83
N ALA A 43 -5.52 0.86 -12.18
CA ALA A 43 -4.13 1.10 -12.54
C ALA A 43 -3.15 0.52 -11.51
N VAL A 44 -2.01 0.04 -11.99
CA VAL A 44 -0.97 -0.55 -11.14
C VAL A 44 -0.19 0.58 -10.48
N ASN A 45 0.01 0.47 -9.18
CA ASN A 45 0.83 1.41 -8.44
C ASN A 45 2.33 1.14 -8.67
N TRP A 46 3.13 2.19 -8.61
CA TRP A 46 4.58 2.10 -8.78
C TRP A 46 5.26 1.19 -7.72
N ASP A 47 4.75 1.12 -6.49
CA ASP A 47 5.28 0.23 -5.45
C ASP A 47 5.10 -1.25 -5.82
N GLU A 48 4.02 -1.60 -6.52
CA GLU A 48 3.76 -2.96 -7.00
C GLU A 48 4.79 -3.35 -8.07
N PHE A 49 5.04 -2.47 -9.05
CA PHE A 49 6.07 -2.69 -10.06
C PHE A 49 7.46 -2.80 -9.42
N ALA A 50 7.81 -1.90 -8.51
CA ALA A 50 9.09 -1.93 -7.83
C ALA A 50 9.30 -3.20 -6.98
N LEU A 51 8.25 -3.73 -6.35
CA LEU A 51 8.31 -5.00 -5.64
C LEU A 51 8.54 -6.16 -6.60
N LEU A 52 7.75 -6.23 -7.68
CA LEU A 52 7.84 -7.33 -8.65
C LEU A 52 9.15 -7.29 -9.45
N ASP A 53 9.69 -6.11 -9.76
CA ASP A 53 11.03 -5.98 -10.37
C ASP A 53 12.14 -6.55 -9.47
N ARG A 54 12.09 -6.30 -8.16
CA ARG A 54 13.04 -6.93 -7.22
C ARG A 54 12.95 -8.45 -7.25
N VAL A 55 11.72 -8.97 -7.25
CA VAL A 55 11.48 -10.42 -7.35
C VAL A 55 12.01 -10.96 -8.68
N ALA A 56 11.77 -10.25 -9.79
CA ALA A 56 12.28 -10.64 -11.11
C ALA A 56 13.82 -10.63 -11.17
N ARG A 57 14.45 -9.67 -10.53
CA ARG A 57 15.93 -9.66 -10.41
C ARG A 57 16.42 -10.83 -9.60
N THR A 58 15.79 -11.13 -8.46
CA THR A 58 16.12 -12.34 -7.69
C THR A 58 15.98 -13.61 -8.54
N ALA A 59 14.90 -13.73 -9.32
CA ALA A 59 14.68 -14.87 -10.21
C ALA A 59 15.78 -15.01 -11.28
N ARG A 60 16.25 -13.88 -11.83
CA ARG A 60 17.27 -13.88 -12.90
C ARG A 60 18.70 -14.06 -12.39
N THR A 61 19.02 -13.45 -11.26
CA THR A 61 20.40 -13.43 -10.74
C THR A 61 20.71 -14.54 -9.74
N GLY A 62 19.67 -15.19 -9.19
CA GLY A 62 19.83 -16.10 -8.06
C GLY A 62 20.25 -15.40 -6.76
N VAL A 63 20.32 -14.06 -6.73
CA VAL A 63 20.69 -13.29 -5.54
C VAL A 63 19.47 -12.54 -5.00
N PRO A 64 19.11 -12.73 -3.72
CA PRO A 64 17.95 -12.07 -3.14
C PRO A 64 18.09 -10.55 -3.13
N ASP A 65 17.19 -9.85 -3.82
CA ASP A 65 17.06 -8.41 -3.74
C ASP A 65 15.84 -8.04 -2.90
N THR A 66 16.03 -7.97 -1.59
CA THR A 66 14.96 -7.64 -0.64
C THR A 66 14.89 -6.15 -0.33
N GLY A 67 15.81 -5.34 -0.84
CA GLY A 67 15.92 -3.92 -0.52
C GLY A 67 16.12 -3.66 0.97
N GLY A 68 16.77 -4.60 1.69
CA GLY A 68 16.97 -4.53 3.14
C GLY A 68 15.74 -4.87 3.98
N ARG A 69 14.74 -5.54 3.38
CA ARG A 69 13.52 -6.02 4.05
C ARG A 69 13.62 -7.51 4.37
N PRO A 70 12.72 -8.06 5.24
CA PRO A 70 12.71 -9.48 5.56
C PRO A 70 12.56 -10.45 4.38
N GLY A 71 11.84 -10.10 3.33
CA GLY A 71 11.84 -10.83 2.06
C GLY A 71 10.81 -11.94 1.90
N LEU A 72 9.94 -12.24 2.88
CA LEU A 72 8.93 -13.29 2.72
C LEU A 72 7.93 -13.01 1.60
N ALA A 73 7.56 -11.74 1.39
CA ALA A 73 6.65 -11.34 0.31
C ALA A 73 7.28 -11.60 -1.06
N GLU A 74 8.57 -11.32 -1.19
CA GLU A 74 9.37 -11.59 -2.38
C GLU A 74 9.41 -13.10 -2.69
N TRP A 75 9.59 -13.94 -1.68
CA TRP A 75 9.56 -15.39 -1.84
C TRP A 75 8.22 -15.94 -2.29
N LEU A 76 7.13 -15.41 -1.73
CA LEU A 76 5.78 -15.81 -2.13
C LEU A 76 5.46 -15.45 -3.58
N LEU A 77 6.07 -14.37 -4.09
CA LEU A 77 5.87 -13.89 -5.45
C LEU A 77 6.84 -14.52 -6.46
N LEU A 78 7.93 -15.14 -5.99
CA LEU A 78 8.98 -15.68 -6.87
C LEU A 78 8.45 -16.66 -7.93
N PRO A 79 7.61 -17.67 -7.60
CA PRO A 79 7.09 -18.58 -8.63
C PRO A 79 6.24 -17.86 -9.69
N LEU A 80 5.45 -16.87 -9.25
CA LEU A 80 4.59 -16.09 -10.14
C LEU A 80 5.41 -15.24 -11.11
N VAL A 81 6.44 -14.58 -10.60
CA VAL A 81 7.29 -13.69 -11.41
C VAL A 81 8.24 -14.49 -12.29
N SER A 82 8.70 -15.66 -11.87
CA SER A 82 9.52 -16.55 -12.71
C SER A 82 8.78 -17.06 -13.95
N ALA A 83 7.45 -17.14 -13.90
CA ALA A 83 6.58 -17.50 -15.01
C ALA A 83 6.04 -16.28 -15.80
N CYS A 84 6.61 -15.09 -15.57
CA CYS A 84 6.10 -13.84 -16.12
C CYS A 84 6.25 -13.76 -17.65
N SER A 85 5.13 -13.48 -18.32
CA SER A 85 5.08 -13.13 -19.75
C SER A 85 4.46 -11.75 -20.00
N ASP A 86 3.71 -11.23 -19.02
CA ASP A 86 3.03 -9.94 -19.06
C ASP A 86 3.01 -9.30 -17.69
N GLU A 87 3.55 -8.07 -17.57
CA GLU A 87 3.66 -7.37 -16.29
C GLU A 87 2.29 -7.12 -15.65
N ILE A 88 1.31 -6.64 -16.44
CA ILE A 88 -0.02 -6.33 -15.92
C ILE A 88 -0.74 -7.60 -15.47
N ALA A 89 -0.68 -8.68 -16.28
CA ALA A 89 -1.26 -9.97 -15.91
C ALA A 89 -0.60 -10.52 -14.63
N THR A 90 0.72 -10.40 -14.51
CA THR A 90 1.46 -10.84 -13.32
C THR A 90 1.04 -10.05 -12.07
N VAL A 91 0.90 -8.72 -12.18
CA VAL A 91 0.37 -7.90 -11.08
C VAL A 91 -1.06 -8.34 -10.71
N GLN A 92 -1.92 -8.60 -11.70
CA GLN A 92 -3.29 -9.04 -11.43
C GLN A 92 -3.33 -10.38 -10.68
N HIS A 93 -2.50 -11.36 -11.07
CA HIS A 93 -2.37 -12.63 -10.34
C HIS A 93 -1.85 -12.42 -8.92
N ALA A 94 -0.86 -11.54 -8.74
CA ALA A 94 -0.37 -11.17 -7.41
C ALA A 94 -1.47 -10.50 -6.57
N ARG A 95 -2.29 -9.62 -7.15
CA ARG A 95 -3.43 -8.98 -6.46
C ARG A 95 -4.49 -9.99 -6.00
N TRP A 96 -4.74 -11.07 -6.76
CA TRP A 96 -5.63 -12.16 -6.33
C TRP A 96 -5.09 -12.86 -5.08
N LEU A 97 -3.80 -13.18 -5.06
CA LEU A 97 -3.16 -13.74 -3.87
C LEU A 97 -3.26 -12.78 -2.68
N TRP A 98 -3.03 -11.49 -2.91
CA TRP A 98 -3.12 -10.46 -1.87
C TRP A 98 -4.54 -10.18 -1.40
N LEU A 99 -5.54 -10.35 -2.25
CA LEU A 99 -6.94 -10.35 -1.81
C LEU A 99 -7.20 -11.50 -0.82
N GLY A 100 -6.68 -12.70 -1.10
CA GLY A 100 -6.74 -13.82 -0.14
C GLY A 100 -6.12 -13.48 1.21
N LEU A 101 -4.95 -12.83 1.23
CA LEU A 101 -4.29 -12.36 2.46
C LEU A 101 -5.10 -11.26 3.18
N THR A 102 -5.73 -10.35 2.42
CA THR A 102 -6.61 -9.33 2.99
C THR A 102 -7.84 -9.95 3.65
N LEU A 103 -8.45 -10.95 3.02
CA LEU A 103 -9.58 -11.67 3.60
C LEU A 103 -9.15 -12.48 4.84
N CYS A 104 -7.97 -13.10 4.80
CA CYS A 104 -7.37 -13.76 5.95
C CYS A 104 -7.16 -12.77 7.11
N PHE A 105 -6.67 -11.56 6.82
CA PHE A 105 -6.52 -10.49 7.81
C PHE A 105 -7.87 -10.06 8.40
N LEU A 106 -8.89 -9.77 7.57
CA LEU A 106 -10.21 -9.37 8.06
C LEU A 106 -10.88 -10.48 8.87
N GLY A 107 -10.72 -11.75 8.46
CA GLY A 107 -11.17 -12.91 9.23
C GLY A 107 -10.47 -13.03 10.59
N GLY A 108 -9.17 -12.82 10.61
CA GLY A 108 -8.37 -12.78 11.84
C GLY A 108 -8.76 -11.64 12.78
N LEU A 109 -9.02 -10.44 12.22
CA LEU A 109 -9.53 -9.31 13.01
C LEU A 109 -10.89 -9.61 13.61
N TYR A 110 -11.79 -10.21 12.83
CA TYR A 110 -13.09 -10.64 13.35
C TYR A 110 -12.95 -11.65 14.49
N ALA A 111 -12.10 -12.67 14.34
CA ALA A 111 -11.82 -13.66 15.35
C ALA A 111 -11.20 -13.04 16.62
N LEU A 112 -10.24 -12.12 16.47
CA LEU A 112 -9.64 -11.36 17.57
C LEU A 112 -10.70 -10.57 18.34
N LEU A 113 -11.58 -9.86 17.63
CA LEU A 113 -12.65 -9.08 18.24
C LEU A 113 -13.68 -9.95 18.94
N LEU A 114 -14.05 -11.11 18.36
CA LEU A 114 -14.96 -12.06 19.01
C LEU A 114 -14.39 -12.59 20.33
N GLU A 115 -13.08 -12.86 20.36
CA GLU A 115 -12.43 -13.32 21.59
C GLU A 115 -12.33 -12.19 22.62
N LEU A 116 -12.03 -10.97 22.18
CA LEU A 116 -11.95 -9.78 23.03
C LEU A 116 -13.31 -9.40 23.64
N LEU A 117 -14.40 -9.56 22.87
CA LEU A 117 -15.77 -9.27 23.27
C LEU A 117 -16.50 -10.49 23.88
N ARG A 118 -15.75 -11.53 24.25
CA ARG A 118 -16.32 -12.74 24.82
C ARG A 118 -17.20 -12.42 26.03
N GLY A 119 -18.36 -13.12 26.10
CA GLY A 119 -19.36 -12.91 27.16
C GLY A 119 -20.35 -11.77 26.89
N ARG A 120 -20.14 -10.93 25.87
CA ARG A 120 -21.11 -9.90 25.51
C ARG A 120 -22.24 -10.47 24.64
N PRO A 121 -23.50 -10.08 24.87
CA PRO A 121 -24.65 -10.64 24.13
C PRO A 121 -24.63 -10.31 22.64
N GLN A 122 -24.06 -9.17 22.26
CA GLN A 122 -24.01 -8.67 20.87
C GLN A 122 -22.60 -8.74 20.25
N ARG A 123 -21.70 -9.58 20.77
CA ARG A 123 -20.30 -9.68 20.36
C ARG A 123 -20.11 -9.82 18.84
N HIS A 124 -20.95 -10.60 18.17
CA HIS A 124 -20.86 -10.79 16.71
C HIS A 124 -21.17 -9.52 15.93
N HIS A 125 -22.17 -8.76 16.37
CA HIS A 125 -22.51 -7.48 15.78
C HIS A 125 -21.39 -6.46 16.00
N ASP A 126 -20.91 -6.34 17.25
CA ASP A 126 -19.90 -5.35 17.61
C ASP A 126 -18.55 -5.68 16.92
N ALA A 127 -18.19 -6.97 16.82
CA ALA A 127 -17.01 -7.41 16.07
C ALA A 127 -17.15 -7.15 14.56
N ALA A 128 -18.29 -7.50 13.96
CA ALA A 128 -18.55 -7.23 12.55
C ALA A 128 -18.48 -5.73 12.22
N PHE A 129 -18.98 -4.91 13.14
CA PHE A 129 -18.92 -3.46 13.00
C PHE A 129 -17.49 -2.92 13.03
N GLY A 130 -16.64 -3.41 13.96
CA GLY A 130 -15.22 -3.06 13.99
C GLY A 130 -14.48 -3.44 12.71
N VAL A 131 -14.77 -4.64 12.16
CA VAL A 131 -14.20 -5.07 10.87
C VAL A 131 -14.69 -4.19 9.73
N ALA A 132 -15.99 -3.87 9.68
CA ALA A 132 -16.57 -3.02 8.65
C ALA A 132 -16.03 -1.58 8.71
N LEU A 133 -15.81 -1.05 9.91
CA LEU A 133 -15.20 0.26 10.09
C LEU A 133 -13.82 0.33 9.41
N LEU A 134 -13.02 -0.72 9.52
CA LEU A 134 -11.74 -0.78 8.83
C LEU A 134 -11.90 -1.04 7.32
N ALA A 135 -12.69 -2.07 6.96
CA ALA A 135 -12.80 -2.54 5.58
C ALA A 135 -13.45 -1.51 4.62
N LEU A 136 -14.33 -0.65 5.14
CA LEU A 136 -15.05 0.35 4.35
C LEU A 136 -14.41 1.74 4.36
N VAL A 137 -13.30 1.92 5.10
CA VAL A 137 -12.56 3.19 5.03
C VAL A 137 -11.91 3.33 3.65
N PRO A 138 -12.06 4.49 2.98
CA PRO A 138 -11.49 4.73 1.65
C PRO A 138 -10.02 4.33 1.51
N ALA A 139 -9.18 4.71 2.47
CA ALA A 139 -7.76 4.34 2.45
C ALA A 139 -7.54 2.82 2.50
N PHE A 140 -8.34 2.05 3.27
CA PHE A 140 -8.21 0.60 3.28
C PHE A 140 -8.71 0.00 1.96
N LEU A 141 -9.80 0.51 1.42
CA LEU A 141 -10.33 0.09 0.12
C LEU A 141 -9.31 0.30 -1.00
N GLU A 142 -8.63 1.41 -1.04
CA GLU A 142 -7.63 1.73 -2.05
C GLU A 142 -6.37 0.87 -1.89
N TRP A 143 -5.76 0.90 -0.71
CA TRP A 143 -4.44 0.32 -0.50
C TRP A 143 -4.43 -1.19 -0.27
N SER A 144 -5.54 -1.78 0.20
CA SER A 144 -5.66 -3.23 0.36
C SER A 144 -5.72 -4.01 -0.97
N LEU A 145 -5.98 -3.33 -2.08
CA LEU A 145 -5.93 -3.92 -3.41
C LEU A 145 -4.51 -4.17 -3.89
N GLN A 146 -3.57 -3.33 -3.47
CA GLN A 146 -2.21 -3.34 -3.97
C GLN A 146 -1.37 -4.48 -3.38
N VAL A 147 -0.41 -4.96 -4.16
CA VAL A 147 0.56 -5.97 -3.72
C VAL A 147 1.59 -5.30 -2.80
N ARG A 148 1.37 -5.40 -1.49
CA ARG A 148 2.20 -4.76 -0.47
C ARG A 148 2.55 -5.74 0.64
N THR A 149 3.71 -5.56 1.23
CA THR A 149 4.19 -6.40 2.33
C THR A 149 3.35 -6.26 3.61
N ASP A 150 2.56 -5.19 3.71
CA ASP A 150 1.77 -4.84 4.91
C ASP A 150 0.66 -5.85 5.21
N GLN A 151 0.03 -6.46 4.18
CA GLN A 151 -1.04 -7.45 4.37
C GLN A 151 -0.55 -8.70 5.12
N LEU A 152 0.68 -9.15 4.83
CA LEU A 152 1.30 -10.27 5.57
C LEU A 152 1.50 -9.91 7.05
N ALA A 153 2.00 -8.70 7.32
CA ALA A 153 2.19 -8.23 8.69
C ALA A 153 0.86 -8.12 9.43
N LEU A 154 -0.16 -7.57 8.80
CA LEU A 154 -1.48 -7.41 9.40
C LEU A 154 -2.15 -8.77 9.67
N ALA A 155 -2.11 -9.70 8.71
CA ALA A 155 -2.65 -11.04 8.89
C ALA A 155 -1.93 -11.79 10.03
N GLY A 156 -0.59 -11.82 10.02
CA GLY A 156 0.21 -12.41 11.09
C GLY A 156 -0.04 -11.74 12.45
N GLY A 157 -0.21 -10.42 12.45
CA GLY A 157 -0.47 -9.63 13.65
C GLY A 157 -1.81 -9.94 14.30
N VAL A 158 -2.90 -9.97 13.54
CA VAL A 158 -4.24 -10.21 14.13
C VAL A 158 -4.45 -11.67 14.53
N TRP A 159 -3.98 -12.63 13.74
CA TRP A 159 -4.06 -14.05 14.10
C TRP A 159 -3.14 -14.39 15.28
N GLY A 160 -1.91 -13.85 15.28
CA GLY A 160 -1.01 -13.96 16.41
C GLY A 160 -1.61 -13.34 17.68
N GLY A 161 -2.21 -12.16 17.57
CA GLY A 161 -2.93 -11.49 18.67
C GLY A 161 -4.11 -12.30 19.17
N MET A 162 -4.92 -12.86 18.29
CA MET A 162 -6.04 -13.74 18.65
C MET A 162 -5.55 -14.98 19.43
N LEU A 163 -4.53 -15.68 18.92
CA LEU A 163 -3.95 -16.82 19.62
C LEU A 163 -3.30 -16.43 20.95
N LEU A 164 -2.68 -15.26 21.03
CA LEU A 164 -2.12 -14.75 22.29
C LEU A 164 -3.21 -14.51 23.34
N LEU A 165 -4.39 -14.00 22.96
CA LEU A 165 -5.54 -13.87 23.86
C LEU A 165 -6.08 -15.25 24.29
N VAL A 166 -6.25 -16.18 23.35
CA VAL A 166 -6.75 -17.54 23.65
C VAL A 166 -5.74 -18.32 24.51
N SER A 167 -4.44 -18.06 24.38
CA SER A 167 -3.38 -18.71 25.16
C SER A 167 -3.49 -18.48 26.66
N GLN A 168 -4.27 -17.50 27.12
CA GLN A 168 -4.62 -17.35 28.53
C GLN A 168 -5.26 -18.60 29.10
N ARG A 169 -5.92 -19.40 28.28
CA ARG A 169 -6.52 -20.70 28.67
C ARG A 169 -5.62 -21.88 28.34
N ARG A 170 -4.84 -21.79 27.24
CA ARG A 170 -4.02 -22.88 26.70
C ARG A 170 -2.62 -22.35 26.34
N ALA A 171 -1.70 -22.37 27.31
CA ALA A 171 -0.36 -21.77 27.17
C ALA A 171 0.40 -22.15 25.86
N PRO A 172 0.32 -23.40 25.33
CA PRO A 172 1.02 -23.75 24.08
C PRO A 172 0.60 -22.91 22.86
N LEU A 173 -0.62 -22.32 22.86
CA LEU A 173 -1.05 -21.44 21.78
C LEU A 173 -0.22 -20.14 21.71
N ALA A 174 0.50 -19.78 22.77
CA ALA A 174 1.43 -18.66 22.74
C ALA A 174 2.63 -18.93 21.79
N LEU A 175 3.09 -20.19 21.69
CA LEU A 175 4.11 -20.55 20.69
C LEU A 175 3.59 -20.32 19.27
N ALA A 176 2.38 -20.77 18.96
CA ALA A 176 1.75 -20.53 17.67
C ALA A 176 1.52 -19.04 17.40
N ALA A 177 1.15 -18.25 18.42
CA ALA A 177 1.08 -16.79 18.31
C ALA A 177 2.43 -16.19 17.91
N GLY A 178 3.51 -16.63 18.55
CA GLY A 178 4.87 -16.22 18.20
C GLY A 178 5.27 -16.58 16.77
N ILE A 179 4.94 -17.79 16.33
CA ILE A 179 5.15 -18.22 14.93
C ILE A 179 4.45 -17.26 13.95
N LEU A 180 3.17 -16.93 14.19
CA LEU A 180 2.43 -16.01 13.32
C LEU A 180 2.98 -14.59 13.36
N PHE A 181 3.42 -14.11 14.51
CA PHE A 181 4.13 -12.84 14.61
C PHE A 181 5.45 -12.88 13.83
N GLY A 182 6.21 -13.98 13.89
CA GLY A 182 7.43 -14.18 13.10
C GLY A 182 7.16 -14.11 11.60
N VAL A 183 6.16 -14.85 11.12
CA VAL A 183 5.72 -14.81 9.71
C VAL A 183 5.30 -13.42 9.28
N GLY A 184 4.49 -12.74 10.09
CA GLY A 184 4.08 -11.37 9.81
C GLY A 184 5.26 -10.38 9.76
N TYR A 185 6.24 -10.53 10.65
CA TYR A 185 7.45 -9.70 10.68
C TYR A 185 8.33 -9.95 9.45
N LEU A 186 8.43 -11.18 8.98
CA LEU A 186 9.12 -11.50 7.73
C LEU A 186 8.41 -10.88 6.51
N GLY A 187 7.12 -10.57 6.60
CA GLY A 187 6.41 -9.75 5.63
C GLY A 187 6.77 -8.27 5.74
N SER A 188 6.62 -7.70 6.93
CA SER A 188 6.92 -6.27 7.17
C SER A 188 7.18 -6.00 8.65
N GLN A 189 8.19 -5.15 8.93
CA GLN A 189 8.47 -4.66 10.29
C GLN A 189 7.30 -3.91 10.94
N LYS A 190 6.31 -3.46 10.17
CA LYS A 190 5.08 -2.84 10.68
C LYS A 190 4.23 -3.80 11.53
N LEU A 191 4.52 -5.12 11.49
CA LEU A 191 3.97 -6.06 12.46
C LEU A 191 4.14 -5.58 13.90
N LEU A 192 5.24 -4.91 14.24
CA LEU A 192 5.50 -4.44 15.60
C LEU A 192 4.35 -3.59 16.16
N TYR A 193 3.65 -2.85 15.32
CA TYR A 193 2.48 -2.06 15.73
C TYR A 193 1.28 -2.96 16.08
N ALA A 194 1.01 -3.97 15.25
CA ALA A 194 -0.04 -4.93 15.55
C ALA A 194 0.31 -5.83 16.75
N ALA A 195 1.59 -6.17 16.92
CA ALA A 195 2.09 -6.92 18.07
C ALA A 195 1.99 -6.09 19.36
N ALA A 196 2.30 -4.78 19.32
CA ALA A 196 2.12 -3.87 20.44
C ALA A 196 0.64 -3.78 20.85
N LEU A 197 -0.27 -3.66 19.88
CA LEU A 197 -1.71 -3.71 20.14
C LEU A 197 -2.11 -5.04 20.79
N ALA A 198 -1.67 -6.16 20.24
CA ALA A 198 -1.97 -7.49 20.79
C ALA A 198 -1.42 -7.66 22.22
N GLY A 199 -0.21 -7.15 22.47
CA GLY A 199 0.40 -7.10 23.81
C GLY A 199 -0.42 -6.27 24.81
N LEU A 200 -0.86 -5.07 24.37
CA LEU A 200 -1.73 -4.21 25.19
C LEU A 200 -3.06 -4.91 25.52
N LEU A 201 -3.69 -5.55 24.53
CA LEU A 201 -4.95 -6.28 24.74
C LEU A 201 -4.76 -7.50 25.65
N ALA A 202 -3.66 -8.24 25.48
CA ALA A 202 -3.33 -9.41 26.31
C ALA A 202 -3.01 -9.01 27.75
N ALA A 203 -2.32 -7.90 27.97
CA ALA A 203 -2.04 -7.35 29.30
C ALA A 203 -3.28 -6.71 29.96
N GLY A 204 -4.13 -6.04 29.17
CA GLY A 204 -5.34 -5.40 29.68
C GLY A 204 -6.44 -6.35 30.08
N ARG A 205 -6.54 -7.52 29.43
CA ARG A 205 -7.60 -8.51 29.72
C ARG A 205 -7.60 -9.07 31.13
N PRO A 206 -6.47 -9.49 31.73
CA PRO A 206 -6.45 -9.96 33.12
C PRO A 206 -6.92 -8.90 34.12
N TRP A 207 -6.70 -7.61 33.83
CA TRP A 207 -7.25 -6.52 34.64
C TRP A 207 -8.78 -6.46 34.55
N LEU A 208 -9.34 -6.81 33.39
CA LEU A 208 -10.79 -6.93 33.22
C LEU A 208 -11.35 -8.16 33.95
N GLU A 209 -10.61 -9.26 33.98
CA GLU A 209 -11.03 -10.55 34.53
C GLU A 209 -10.54 -10.78 36.00
N ARG A 210 -9.69 -9.89 36.55
CA ARG A 210 -9.10 -9.96 37.91
C ARG A 210 -8.33 -11.26 38.23
N ASP A 211 -7.86 -12.00 37.23
CA ASP A 211 -7.10 -13.27 37.39
C ASP A 211 -5.71 -13.13 36.75
N VAL A 212 -4.78 -12.49 37.47
CA VAL A 212 -3.39 -12.32 37.03
C VAL A 212 -2.49 -13.33 37.73
N ARG A 213 -1.86 -14.25 36.97
CA ARG A 213 -0.88 -15.24 37.47
C ARG A 213 0.49 -14.98 36.83
N PRO A 214 1.42 -14.24 37.49
CA PRO A 214 2.67 -13.79 36.87
C PRO A 214 3.50 -14.89 36.21
N ALA A 215 3.63 -16.06 36.87
CA ALA A 215 4.38 -17.19 36.31
C ALA A 215 3.80 -17.72 34.99
N ARG A 216 2.48 -17.72 34.86
CA ARG A 216 1.78 -18.15 33.63
C ARG A 216 1.97 -17.14 32.51
N GLU A 217 1.93 -15.85 32.83
CA GLU A 217 2.19 -14.78 31.87
C GLU A 217 3.65 -14.79 31.38
N ALA A 218 4.60 -15.04 32.29
CA ALA A 218 6.01 -15.21 31.92
C ALA A 218 6.22 -16.42 30.99
N LEU A 219 5.60 -17.57 31.29
CA LEU A 219 5.65 -18.74 30.42
C LEU A 219 5.06 -18.45 29.03
N ARG A 220 3.93 -17.75 28.95
CA ARG A 220 3.31 -17.36 27.67
C ARG A 220 4.20 -16.43 26.86
N ALA A 221 4.79 -15.43 27.50
CA ALA A 221 5.73 -14.53 26.86
C ALA A 221 6.96 -15.28 26.30
N THR A 222 7.53 -16.21 27.11
CA THR A 222 8.67 -17.04 26.69
C THR A 222 8.30 -17.93 25.50
N LEU A 223 7.15 -18.61 25.52
CA LEU A 223 6.70 -19.43 24.39
C LEU A 223 6.46 -18.58 23.14
N CYS A 224 5.88 -17.40 23.25
CA CYS A 224 5.67 -16.50 22.14
C CYS A 224 7.01 -16.04 21.54
N LEU A 225 7.97 -15.65 22.35
CA LEU A 225 9.32 -15.28 21.90
C LEU A 225 10.04 -16.46 21.25
N ALA A 226 9.91 -17.67 21.80
CA ALA A 226 10.47 -18.88 21.21
C ALA A 226 9.88 -19.19 19.83
N GLY A 227 8.56 -19.07 19.67
CA GLY A 227 7.90 -19.23 18.37
C GLY A 227 8.36 -18.21 17.34
N PHE A 228 8.49 -16.96 17.74
CA PHE A 228 9.02 -15.89 16.90
C PHE A 228 10.47 -16.18 16.47
N GLY A 229 11.34 -16.53 17.42
CA GLY A 229 12.74 -16.87 17.15
C GLY A 229 12.91 -18.09 16.23
N LEU A 230 12.05 -19.11 16.41
CA LEU A 230 12.03 -20.31 15.56
C LEU A 230 11.78 -19.95 14.09
N VAL A 231 10.79 -19.13 13.80
CA VAL A 231 10.49 -18.67 12.42
C VAL A 231 11.67 -17.93 11.82
N PHE A 232 12.30 -17.06 12.60
CA PHE A 232 13.49 -16.31 12.18
C PHE A 232 14.65 -17.23 11.82
N ALA A 233 14.97 -18.16 12.71
CA ALA A 233 16.06 -19.10 12.50
C ALA A 233 15.82 -19.98 11.27
N THR A 234 14.59 -20.51 11.14
CA THR A 234 14.19 -21.34 10.00
C THR A 234 14.23 -20.59 8.67
N PHE A 235 13.68 -19.37 8.64
CA PHE A 235 13.69 -18.56 7.42
C PHE A 235 15.10 -18.18 6.99
N ARG A 236 15.95 -17.79 7.96
CA ARG A 236 17.36 -17.48 7.69
C ARG A 236 18.13 -18.67 7.15
N ALA A 237 17.92 -19.86 7.73
CA ALA A 237 18.54 -21.08 7.25
C ALA A 237 18.05 -21.43 5.82
N ALA A 238 16.74 -21.32 5.56
CA ALA A 238 16.16 -21.56 4.26
C ALA A 238 16.69 -20.56 3.19
N LEU A 239 16.84 -19.27 3.55
CA LEU A 239 17.39 -18.25 2.66
C LEU A 239 18.84 -18.57 2.29
N GLY A 240 19.67 -18.93 3.27
CA GLY A 240 21.07 -19.33 3.04
C GLY A 240 21.18 -20.55 2.14
N ALA A 241 20.34 -21.57 2.38
CA ALA A 241 20.35 -22.80 1.58
C ALA A 241 19.85 -22.60 0.14
N ALA A 242 18.84 -21.73 -0.06
CA ALA A 242 18.23 -21.52 -1.37
C ALA A 242 19.09 -20.67 -2.32
N PHE A 243 19.89 -19.75 -1.78
CA PHE A 243 20.59 -18.74 -2.59
C PHE A 243 22.11 -18.71 -2.38
N ASP A 244 22.65 -19.61 -1.59
CA ASP A 244 24.10 -19.63 -1.24
C ASP A 244 24.63 -18.26 -0.79
N VAL A 245 23.85 -17.57 0.03
CA VAL A 245 24.11 -16.17 0.42
C VAL A 245 25.00 -16.14 1.66
N PRO A 246 26.17 -15.46 1.61
CA PRO A 246 27.05 -15.38 2.76
C PRO A 246 26.37 -14.67 3.93
N PRO A 247 26.74 -14.97 5.20
CA PRO A 247 26.17 -14.35 6.39
C PRO A 247 26.27 -12.81 6.43
N SER A 248 27.25 -12.25 5.71
CA SER A 248 27.46 -10.80 5.58
C SER A 248 26.52 -10.11 4.57
N HIS A 249 25.78 -10.88 3.75
CA HIS A 249 24.90 -10.29 2.75
C HIS A 249 23.76 -9.49 3.40
N PRO A 250 23.39 -8.30 2.86
CA PRO A 250 22.33 -7.45 3.44
C PRO A 250 20.99 -8.16 3.67
N SER A 251 20.62 -9.15 2.84
CA SER A 251 19.41 -9.96 3.04
C SER A 251 19.44 -10.82 4.30
N GLN A 252 20.63 -11.13 4.84
CA GLN A 252 20.82 -11.84 6.09
C GLN A 252 20.68 -10.93 7.32
N HIS A 253 20.78 -9.60 7.14
CA HIS A 253 20.64 -8.62 8.21
C HIS A 253 19.18 -8.20 8.43
N VAL A 254 18.28 -9.17 8.40
CA VAL A 254 16.83 -9.01 8.53
C VAL A 254 16.41 -8.36 9.87
N MET A 255 17.33 -8.27 10.82
CA MET A 255 17.08 -7.82 12.20
C MET A 255 17.54 -6.39 12.50
N THR A 256 18.05 -5.65 11.51
CA THR A 256 18.38 -4.25 11.81
C THR A 256 17.09 -3.51 12.16
N PRO A 257 16.92 -3.06 13.43
CA PRO A 257 15.78 -2.24 13.76
C PRO A 257 15.79 -1.04 12.81
N TYR A 258 14.61 -0.68 12.33
CA TYR A 258 14.44 0.56 11.59
C TYR A 258 15.09 1.68 12.40
N GLN A 259 16.20 2.22 11.93
CA GLN A 259 16.94 3.18 12.70
C GLN A 259 16.06 4.40 12.92
N VAL A 260 15.83 4.77 14.19
CA VAL A 260 15.00 5.92 14.59
C VAL A 260 15.48 7.19 13.87
N GLY A 261 16.79 7.34 13.66
CA GLY A 261 17.37 8.42 12.87
C GLY A 261 16.85 8.47 11.43
N ARG A 262 16.74 7.33 10.74
CA ARG A 262 16.15 7.28 9.37
C ARG A 262 14.68 7.69 9.35
N ALA A 263 13.93 7.41 10.41
CA ALA A 263 12.54 7.85 10.49
C ALA A 263 12.44 9.37 10.65
N LEU A 264 13.36 10.00 11.38
CA LEU A 264 13.45 11.45 11.51
C LEU A 264 13.90 12.13 10.24
N ASP A 265 14.92 11.59 9.54
CA ASP A 265 15.37 12.08 8.22
C ASP A 265 14.24 12.01 7.20
N LEU A 266 13.45 10.93 7.20
CA LEU A 266 12.27 10.78 6.36
C LEU A 266 11.18 11.80 6.71
N PHE A 267 10.98 12.08 7.99
CA PHE A 267 10.02 13.08 8.44
C PHE A 267 10.40 14.48 7.95
N ASP A 268 11.66 14.87 8.08
CA ASP A 268 12.16 16.16 7.61
C ASP A 268 12.08 16.27 6.09
N PHE A 269 12.39 15.19 5.37
CA PHE A 269 12.20 15.12 3.93
C PHE A 269 10.75 15.37 3.52
N TYR A 270 9.79 14.64 4.12
CA TYR A 270 8.37 14.80 3.76
C TYR A 270 7.79 16.13 4.21
N ARG A 271 8.21 16.64 5.36
CA ARG A 271 7.81 17.96 5.83
C ARG A 271 8.28 19.07 4.87
N ASN A 272 9.49 18.97 4.39
CA ASN A 272 10.11 20.05 3.61
C ASN A 272 9.85 19.93 2.10
N SER A 273 9.72 18.72 1.54
CA SER A 273 9.58 18.49 0.09
C SER A 273 8.14 18.32 -0.40
N LEU A 274 7.26 17.74 0.40
CA LEU A 274 5.89 17.42 0.00
C LEU A 274 4.84 18.36 0.61
N GLY A 275 5.21 19.09 1.65
CA GLY A 275 4.34 20.05 2.33
C GLY A 275 3.07 19.41 2.93
N PHE A 276 2.20 20.25 3.47
CA PHE A 276 0.91 19.83 4.04
C PHE A 276 -0.13 19.38 3.00
N SER A 277 0.17 19.43 1.69
CA SER A 277 -0.77 19.05 0.63
C SER A 277 -1.21 17.59 0.71
N GLN A 278 -0.31 16.68 1.11
CA GLN A 278 -0.66 15.27 1.31
C GLN A 278 -1.58 15.06 2.51
N TYR A 279 -1.39 15.81 3.59
CA TYR A 279 -2.32 15.76 4.73
C TYR A 279 -3.69 16.31 4.38
N ARG A 280 -3.81 17.29 3.47
CA ARG A 280 -5.09 17.77 2.94
C ARG A 280 -5.85 16.67 2.21
N ALA A 281 -5.19 15.90 1.38
CA ALA A 281 -5.80 14.75 0.70
C ALA A 281 -6.23 13.64 1.68
N MET A 282 -5.58 13.54 2.85
CA MET A 282 -5.92 12.60 3.92
C MET A 282 -7.07 13.06 4.83
N LEU A 283 -7.39 14.35 4.87
CA LEU A 283 -8.44 14.89 5.74
C LEU A 283 -9.78 14.14 5.65
N PRO A 284 -10.29 13.77 4.46
CA PRO A 284 -11.53 12.99 4.36
C PRO A 284 -11.45 11.63 5.05
N THR A 285 -10.26 11.03 5.12
CA THR A 285 -10.02 9.76 5.80
C THR A 285 -9.80 9.96 7.31
N LEU A 286 -9.18 11.07 7.70
CA LEU A 286 -8.89 11.40 9.10
C LEU A 286 -10.12 11.88 9.87
N VAL A 287 -11.02 12.63 9.21
CA VAL A 287 -12.22 13.20 9.85
C VAL A 287 -13.10 12.12 10.51
N PRO A 288 -13.49 11.02 9.85
CA PRO A 288 -14.26 9.96 10.49
C PRO A 288 -13.53 9.36 11.70
N HIS A 289 -12.21 9.18 11.63
CA HIS A 289 -11.42 8.64 12.73
C HIS A 289 -11.33 9.64 13.91
N ALA A 290 -11.15 10.93 13.62
CA ALA A 290 -11.12 11.98 14.62
C ALA A 290 -12.48 12.14 15.31
N LEU A 291 -13.58 12.12 14.55
CA LEU A 291 -14.94 12.17 15.10
C LEU A 291 -15.23 10.96 16.00
N LEU A 292 -14.77 9.78 15.60
CA LEU A 292 -14.88 8.57 16.41
C LEU A 292 -14.06 8.69 17.70
N LEU A 293 -12.84 9.20 17.62
CA LEU A 293 -11.98 9.49 18.78
C LEU A 293 -12.66 10.45 19.75
N ILE A 294 -13.21 11.55 19.23
CA ILE A 294 -13.94 12.54 20.02
C ILE A 294 -15.17 11.91 20.67
N ALA A 295 -15.96 11.14 19.93
CA ALA A 295 -17.14 10.47 20.45
C ALA A 295 -16.77 9.46 21.58
N CYS A 296 -15.72 8.67 21.38
CA CYS A 296 -15.22 7.73 22.40
C CYS A 296 -14.68 8.45 23.64
N ALA A 297 -13.93 9.53 23.46
CA ALA A 297 -13.40 10.34 24.57
C ALA A 297 -14.53 11.00 25.36
N THR A 298 -15.51 11.62 24.67
CA THR A 298 -16.68 12.26 25.28
C THR A 298 -17.51 11.25 26.07
N ALA A 299 -17.78 10.08 25.50
CA ALA A 299 -18.51 9.05 26.22
C ALA A 299 -17.73 8.49 27.41
N GLY A 300 -16.42 8.35 27.29
CA GLY A 300 -15.52 7.96 28.39
C GLY A 300 -15.59 8.95 29.55
N LEU A 301 -15.52 10.25 29.26
CA LEU A 301 -15.65 11.32 30.25
C LEU A 301 -17.04 11.32 30.91
N LEU A 302 -18.11 11.12 30.17
CA LEU A 302 -19.48 11.06 30.71
C LEU A 302 -19.66 9.86 31.65
N VAL A 303 -19.10 8.70 31.30
CA VAL A 303 -19.14 7.51 32.17
C VAL A 303 -18.31 7.74 33.42
N TRP A 304 -17.12 8.31 33.30
CA TRP A 304 -16.27 8.69 34.44
C TRP A 304 -17.03 9.63 35.38
N HIS A 305 -17.58 10.73 34.87
CA HIS A 305 -18.30 11.71 35.68
C HIS A 305 -19.50 11.09 36.43
N ARG A 306 -20.27 10.22 35.77
CA ARG A 306 -21.38 9.50 36.39
C ARG A 306 -20.92 8.51 37.46
N SER A 307 -19.81 7.81 37.23
CA SER A 307 -19.23 6.88 38.21
C SER A 307 -18.67 7.61 39.42
N ALA A 308 -18.01 8.77 39.22
CA ALA A 308 -17.52 9.62 40.30
C ALA A 308 -18.67 10.21 41.14
N ALA A 309 -19.76 10.64 40.49
CA ALA A 309 -20.95 11.14 41.16
C ALA A 309 -21.70 10.04 41.97
N ALA A 310 -21.65 8.80 41.49
CA ALA A 310 -22.24 7.66 42.18
C ALA A 310 -21.39 7.19 43.39
N SER A 311 -20.07 7.32 43.35
CA SER A 311 -19.19 6.94 44.43
C SER A 311 -19.24 7.89 45.65
N GLY A 312 -19.74 9.12 45.47
CA GLY A 312 -20.02 10.07 46.55
C GLY A 312 -21.30 9.77 47.34
N ARG A 313 -22.16 8.88 46.86
CA ARG A 313 -23.34 8.42 47.59
C ARG A 313 -23.01 7.14 48.35
N LYS A 314 -23.04 7.20 49.73
CA LYS A 314 -22.92 6.00 50.56
C LYS A 314 -23.86 4.92 50.03
N PRO A 315 -23.36 3.69 49.78
CA PRO A 315 -24.20 2.61 49.32
C PRO A 315 -25.25 2.31 50.40
N ALA A 316 -26.52 2.61 50.10
CA ALA A 316 -27.61 2.00 50.83
C ALA A 316 -27.47 0.48 50.66
N ARG A 317 -27.38 -0.24 51.78
CA ARG A 317 -27.39 -1.70 51.82
C ARG A 317 -28.61 -2.20 51.05
N SER A 318 -28.44 -2.63 49.83
CA SER A 318 -29.46 -3.43 49.19
C SER A 318 -28.92 -4.03 47.87
N GLU A 319 -29.18 -5.32 47.79
CA GLU A 319 -29.25 -6.17 46.60
C GLU A 319 -27.97 -6.46 45.83
N ALA A 320 -27.59 -7.71 45.87
CA ALA A 320 -26.59 -8.32 45.04
C ALA A 320 -26.80 -7.94 43.57
N GLN A 321 -25.92 -7.07 43.04
CA GLN A 321 -25.83 -6.87 41.59
C GLN A 321 -25.66 -8.27 40.97
N PRO A 322 -26.41 -8.61 39.91
CA PRO A 322 -26.20 -9.86 39.21
C PRO A 322 -24.75 -9.88 38.73
N SER A 323 -24.02 -10.88 39.23
CA SER A 323 -22.58 -11.12 38.99
C SER A 323 -22.33 -11.44 37.53
N GLY A 324 -22.33 -10.44 36.63
CA GLY A 324 -22.13 -10.70 35.21
C GLY A 324 -22.03 -9.50 34.27
N ALA A 325 -22.35 -8.28 34.71
CA ALA A 325 -22.18 -7.12 33.86
C ALA A 325 -20.71 -6.69 33.86
N PRO A 326 -20.01 -6.73 32.72
CA PRO A 326 -18.64 -6.23 32.66
C PRO A 326 -18.66 -4.75 33.08
N ALA A 327 -17.83 -4.41 34.06
CA ALA A 327 -17.70 -3.03 34.52
C ALA A 327 -17.32 -2.14 33.33
N ASN A 328 -18.18 -1.18 32.95
CA ASN A 328 -17.95 -0.30 31.79
C ASN A 328 -16.67 0.51 31.90
N GLY A 329 -16.20 0.84 33.12
CA GLY A 329 -15.00 1.61 33.38
C GLY A 329 -13.72 0.97 32.84
N PRO A 330 -13.35 -0.26 33.22
CA PRO A 330 -12.15 -0.92 32.70
C PRO A 330 -12.15 -1.08 31.17
N THR A 331 -13.31 -1.34 30.56
CA THR A 331 -13.43 -1.42 29.10
C THR A 331 -13.12 -0.08 28.43
N LEU A 332 -13.62 1.02 28.99
CA LEU A 332 -13.35 2.35 28.46
C LEU A 332 -11.88 2.75 28.64
N LEU A 333 -11.24 2.39 29.76
CA LEU A 333 -9.81 2.59 29.94
C LEU A 333 -8.98 1.82 28.91
N LEU A 334 -9.34 0.56 28.63
CA LEU A 334 -8.67 -0.21 27.58
C LEU A 334 -8.91 0.41 26.19
N THR A 335 -10.11 0.91 25.93
CA THR A 335 -10.40 1.64 24.69
C THR A 335 -9.51 2.86 24.53
N LEU A 336 -9.40 3.69 25.57
CA LEU A 336 -8.54 4.87 25.58
C LEU A 336 -7.06 4.50 25.41
N ALA A 337 -6.60 3.42 26.06
CA ALA A 337 -5.23 2.92 25.91
C ALA A 337 -4.94 2.46 24.46
N VAL A 338 -5.90 1.80 23.81
CA VAL A 338 -5.79 1.41 22.38
C VAL A 338 -5.70 2.64 21.49
N LEU A 339 -6.53 3.65 21.74
CA LEU A 339 -6.50 4.90 20.97
C LEU A 339 -5.22 5.70 21.21
N ALA A 340 -4.73 5.77 22.45
CA ALA A 340 -3.47 6.42 22.78
C ALA A 340 -2.28 5.71 22.12
N LEU A 341 -2.27 4.37 22.10
CA LEU A 341 -1.27 3.60 21.38
C LEU A 341 -1.31 3.92 19.89
N GLY A 342 -2.51 3.94 19.27
CA GLY A 342 -2.68 4.29 17.87
C GLY A 342 -2.19 5.70 17.53
N ALA A 343 -2.48 6.68 18.39
CA ALA A 343 -1.99 8.04 18.25
C ALA A 343 -0.45 8.11 18.41
N GLY A 344 0.11 7.37 19.35
CA GLY A 344 1.55 7.24 19.53
C GLY A 344 2.23 6.64 18.30
N VAL A 345 1.67 5.56 17.74
CA VAL A 345 2.16 4.95 16.50
C VAL A 345 2.06 5.93 15.32
N ALA A 346 0.97 6.69 15.20
CA ALA A 346 0.83 7.71 14.17
C ALA A 346 1.87 8.81 14.29
N ALA A 347 2.11 9.30 15.50
CA ALA A 347 3.13 10.32 15.78
C ALA A 347 4.56 9.81 15.55
N PHE A 348 4.84 8.56 15.95
CA PHE A 348 6.15 7.94 15.75
C PHE A 348 6.44 7.63 14.27
N HIS A 349 5.42 7.21 13.54
CA HIS A 349 5.53 6.92 12.10
C HIS A 349 5.22 8.16 11.26
N ALA A 350 5.91 9.24 11.53
CA ALA A 350 5.66 10.56 10.95
C ALA A 350 5.84 10.65 9.41
N GLY A 351 6.53 9.68 8.79
CA GLY A 351 6.54 9.46 7.34
C GLY A 351 5.35 8.63 6.85
N ALA A 352 4.19 8.75 7.50
CA ALA A 352 3.01 7.96 7.19
C ALA A 352 2.51 8.25 5.77
N PHE A 353 2.96 7.43 4.84
CA PHE A 353 2.34 7.33 3.51
C PHE A 353 0.87 6.93 3.64
N PHE A 354 0.06 7.28 2.67
CA PHE A 354 -1.38 6.96 2.61
C PHE A 354 -1.68 5.48 2.93
N TYR A 355 -0.84 4.56 2.47
CA TYR A 355 -1.01 3.12 2.74
C TYR A 355 -0.78 2.70 4.20
N PHE A 356 -0.11 3.52 5.00
CA PHE A 356 0.08 3.25 6.42
C PHE A 356 -1.25 3.29 7.20
N TRP A 357 -2.26 3.95 6.65
CA TRP A 357 -3.61 3.97 7.20
C TRP A 357 -4.26 2.59 7.30
N MET A 358 -3.83 1.61 6.48
CA MET A 358 -4.26 0.22 6.66
C MET A 358 -3.85 -0.31 8.04
N THR A 359 -2.63 -0.01 8.48
CA THR A 359 -2.12 -0.42 9.78
C THR A 359 -2.71 0.42 10.90
N LEU A 360 -2.77 1.75 10.75
CA LEU A 360 -3.35 2.66 11.73
C LEU A 360 -4.84 2.43 11.94
N GLY A 361 -5.59 2.08 10.91
CA GLY A 361 -7.01 1.79 10.99
C GLY A 361 -7.36 0.62 11.91
N LEU A 362 -6.41 -0.26 12.22
CA LEU A 362 -6.59 -1.36 13.15
C LEU A 362 -6.92 -0.87 14.57
N PHE A 363 -6.30 0.21 15.03
CA PHE A 363 -6.49 0.74 16.38
C PHE A 363 -7.90 1.30 16.58
N PRO A 364 -8.43 2.22 15.75
CA PRO A 364 -9.80 2.69 15.91
C PRO A 364 -10.83 1.58 15.68
N ALA A 365 -10.58 0.59 14.81
CA ALA A 365 -11.48 -0.54 14.60
C ALA A 365 -11.64 -1.37 15.89
N VAL A 366 -10.53 -1.68 16.57
CA VAL A 366 -10.54 -2.40 17.84
C VAL A 366 -11.13 -1.54 18.95
N ALA A 367 -10.75 -0.27 19.05
CA ALA A 367 -11.27 0.66 20.05
C ALA A 367 -12.78 0.84 19.91
N PHE A 368 -13.28 0.97 18.68
CA PHE A 368 -14.71 1.12 18.41
C PHE A 368 -15.49 -0.14 18.79
N ALA A 369 -15.01 -1.32 18.42
CA ALA A 369 -15.65 -2.58 18.80
C ALA A 369 -15.75 -2.73 20.34
N LEU A 370 -14.72 -2.29 21.08
CA LEU A 370 -14.71 -2.27 22.53
C LEU A 370 -15.73 -1.27 23.11
N ALA A 371 -15.79 -0.06 22.54
CA ALA A 371 -16.60 1.05 23.04
C ALA A 371 -18.08 0.93 22.67
N LEU A 372 -18.44 0.19 21.61
CA LEU A 372 -19.78 0.21 21.04
C LEU A 372 -20.89 -0.14 22.04
N ALA A 373 -20.68 -1.16 22.88
CA ALA A 373 -21.64 -1.55 23.90
C ALA A 373 -21.75 -0.48 25.02
N PRO A 374 -20.65 0.01 25.66
CA PRO A 374 -20.71 1.11 26.60
C PRO A 374 -21.34 2.40 26.03
N LEU A 375 -20.99 2.76 24.77
CA LEU A 375 -21.55 3.93 24.11
C LEU A 375 -23.06 3.81 23.90
N ARG A 376 -23.51 2.65 23.37
CA ARG A 376 -24.91 2.37 23.15
C ARG A 376 -25.72 2.45 24.45
N ASP A 377 -25.20 1.86 25.51
CA ASP A 377 -25.90 1.78 26.79
C ASP A 377 -25.92 3.13 27.54
N THR A 378 -24.94 4.01 27.24
CA THR A 378 -24.81 5.33 27.87
C THR A 378 -25.53 6.43 27.09
N LEU A 379 -25.45 6.40 25.76
CA LEU A 379 -25.94 7.51 24.90
C LEU A 379 -27.32 7.26 24.32
N LEU A 380 -27.74 6.00 24.20
CA LEU A 380 -29.01 5.68 23.56
C LEU A 380 -30.04 5.21 24.57
N PRO A 381 -31.29 5.70 24.50
CA PRO A 381 -32.41 5.19 25.28
C PRO A 381 -32.55 3.68 25.13
N ALA A 382 -33.06 3.02 26.16
CA ALA A 382 -33.28 1.58 26.15
C ALA A 382 -34.29 1.11 25.06
N ALA A 383 -35.02 2.03 24.46
CA ALA A 383 -35.96 1.75 23.38
C ALA A 383 -35.27 1.20 22.12
N ALA A 384 -35.83 0.16 21.52
CA ALA A 384 -35.25 -0.53 20.37
C ALA A 384 -35.14 0.33 19.10
N ARG A 385 -36.14 1.22 18.86
CA ARG A 385 -36.19 2.07 17.64
C ARG A 385 -35.02 3.04 17.49
N PRO A 386 -34.65 3.88 18.50
CA PRO A 386 -33.52 4.80 18.36
C PRO A 386 -32.18 4.06 18.23
N ARG A 387 -32.02 2.89 18.84
CA ARG A 387 -30.80 2.07 18.68
C ARG A 387 -30.68 1.49 17.27
N ALA A 388 -31.77 1.03 16.67
CA ALA A 388 -31.79 0.55 15.29
C ALA A 388 -31.51 1.66 14.28
N LEU A 389 -32.11 2.85 14.49
CA LEU A 389 -31.86 4.02 13.65
C LEU A 389 -30.39 4.46 13.71
N ALA A 390 -29.81 4.55 14.91
CA ALA A 390 -28.40 4.92 15.07
C ALA A 390 -27.46 3.92 14.38
N ALA A 391 -27.73 2.61 14.50
CA ALA A 391 -26.98 1.59 13.78
C ALA A 391 -27.12 1.74 12.25
N ALA A 392 -28.34 1.96 11.75
CA ALA A 392 -28.57 2.17 10.32
C ALA A 392 -27.84 3.41 9.78
N LEU A 393 -27.91 4.54 10.50
CA LEU A 393 -27.22 5.78 10.13
C LEU A 393 -25.69 5.59 10.09
N LEU A 394 -25.14 4.83 11.04
CA LEU A 394 -23.72 4.53 11.08
C LEU A 394 -23.28 3.64 9.90
N TRP A 395 -24.09 2.64 9.53
CA TRP A 395 -23.83 1.84 8.34
C TRP A 395 -23.89 2.67 7.05
N VAL A 396 -24.87 3.55 6.92
CA VAL A 396 -24.97 4.47 5.78
C VAL A 396 -23.77 5.41 5.71
N ALA A 397 -23.35 5.97 6.85
CA ALA A 397 -22.16 6.83 6.93
C ALA A 397 -20.86 6.13 6.50
N LEU A 398 -20.75 4.80 6.71
CA LEU A 398 -19.62 4.01 6.23
C LEU A 398 -19.78 3.62 4.75
N ALA A 399 -20.98 3.27 4.32
CA ALA A 399 -21.24 2.75 2.98
C ALA A 399 -21.07 3.81 1.88
N ILE A 400 -21.47 5.06 2.13
CA ILE A 400 -21.40 6.13 1.11
C ILE A 400 -19.95 6.41 0.68
N PRO A 401 -18.99 6.73 1.57
CA PRO A 401 -17.61 6.94 1.17
C PRO A 401 -16.98 5.70 0.52
N ALA A 402 -17.34 4.50 1.01
CA ALA A 402 -16.87 3.25 0.45
C ALA A 402 -17.34 3.05 -0.99
N ALA A 403 -18.63 3.32 -1.28
CA ALA A 403 -19.18 3.23 -2.62
C ALA A 403 -18.52 4.25 -3.57
N MET A 404 -18.34 5.50 -3.12
CA MET A 404 -17.64 6.53 -3.90
C MET A 404 -16.21 6.09 -4.25
N THR A 405 -15.46 5.57 -3.28
CA THR A 405 -14.09 5.06 -3.51
C THR A 405 -14.10 3.88 -4.46
N ALA A 406 -15.04 2.95 -4.32
CA ALA A 406 -15.16 1.80 -5.23
C ALA A 406 -15.43 2.26 -6.67
N VAL A 407 -16.31 3.24 -6.87
CA VAL A 407 -16.57 3.83 -8.21
C VAL A 407 -15.31 4.49 -8.78
N GLN A 408 -14.56 5.25 -7.97
CA GLN A 408 -13.32 5.87 -8.40
C GLN A 408 -12.26 4.83 -8.81
N LEU A 409 -12.12 3.76 -8.03
CA LEU A 409 -11.18 2.68 -8.34
C LEU A 409 -11.56 1.90 -9.60
N LEU A 410 -12.85 1.74 -9.88
CA LEU A 410 -13.31 1.12 -11.13
C LEU A 410 -13.12 2.04 -12.35
N ALA A 411 -13.17 3.35 -12.16
CA ALA A 411 -12.91 4.33 -13.20
C ALA A 411 -11.41 4.53 -13.49
N ASP A 412 -10.54 4.15 -12.57
CA ASP A 412 -9.09 4.22 -12.72
C ASP A 412 -8.58 3.04 -13.54
N THR A 413 -8.37 3.25 -14.84
CA THR A 413 -8.10 2.15 -15.77
C THR A 413 -6.61 1.92 -16.00
N GLN A 414 -6.23 0.65 -16.23
CA GLN A 414 -4.89 0.23 -16.67
C GLN A 414 -4.59 0.54 -18.14
N GLY A 415 -5.50 1.21 -18.85
CA GLY A 415 -5.44 1.36 -20.31
C GLY A 415 -4.12 1.94 -20.81
N VAL A 416 -3.68 3.06 -20.20
CA VAL A 416 -2.41 3.72 -20.58
C VAL A 416 -1.21 2.81 -20.29
N GLN A 417 -1.20 2.12 -19.14
CA GLN A 417 -0.13 1.20 -18.77
C GLN A 417 -0.05 0.01 -19.72
N ARG A 418 -1.20 -0.60 -20.06
CA ARG A 418 -1.26 -1.71 -21.02
C ARG A 418 -0.79 -1.30 -22.41
N ASP A 419 -1.26 -0.16 -22.92
CA ASP A 419 -0.86 0.33 -24.24
C ASP A 419 0.64 0.65 -24.29
N SER A 420 1.18 1.29 -23.24
CA SER A 420 2.62 1.58 -23.14
C SER A 420 3.48 0.31 -23.13
N LEU A 421 3.15 -0.65 -22.27
CA LEU A 421 3.92 -1.89 -22.14
C LEU A 421 3.77 -2.78 -23.38
N ALA A 422 2.57 -2.88 -23.96
CA ALA A 422 2.33 -3.60 -25.20
C ALA A 422 3.08 -2.97 -26.39
N PHE A 423 3.13 -1.64 -26.45
CA PHE A 423 3.90 -0.91 -27.46
C PHE A 423 5.40 -1.21 -27.32
N ILE A 424 5.95 -1.14 -26.09
CA ILE A 424 7.38 -1.41 -25.85
C ILE A 424 7.73 -2.84 -26.29
N ARG A 425 6.93 -3.84 -25.91
CA ARG A 425 7.20 -5.23 -26.26
C ARG A 425 7.14 -5.52 -27.76
N ARG A 426 6.32 -4.80 -28.52
CA ARG A 426 6.22 -4.99 -29.97
C ARG A 426 7.34 -4.34 -30.75
N ASN A 427 7.88 -3.24 -30.24
CA ASN A 427 8.79 -2.38 -30.99
C ASN A 427 10.25 -2.45 -30.52
N PHE A 428 10.52 -3.05 -29.36
CA PHE A 428 11.88 -3.16 -28.82
C PHE A 428 12.18 -4.60 -28.45
N GLU A 429 13.44 -4.99 -28.61
CA GLU A 429 13.92 -6.31 -28.24
C GLU A 429 14.21 -6.39 -26.73
N PRO A 430 14.17 -7.60 -26.12
CA PRO A 430 14.48 -7.77 -24.69
C PRO A 430 15.84 -7.24 -24.26
N GLY A 431 16.82 -7.16 -25.19
CA GLY A 431 18.14 -6.59 -24.95
C GLY A 431 18.22 -5.06 -25.04
N ASP A 432 17.16 -4.42 -25.52
CA ASP A 432 17.15 -2.96 -25.69
C ASP A 432 17.05 -2.24 -24.33
N ALA A 433 17.87 -1.20 -24.18
CA ALA A 433 17.84 -0.39 -22.97
C ALA A 433 16.70 0.62 -23.00
N GLY A 434 15.92 0.62 -21.93
CA GLY A 434 14.90 1.63 -21.70
C GLY A 434 15.01 2.24 -20.30
N PHE A 435 14.53 3.45 -20.11
CA PHE A 435 14.49 4.09 -18.80
C PHE A 435 13.06 4.27 -18.30
N HIS A 436 12.78 3.62 -17.20
CA HIS A 436 11.57 3.76 -16.42
C HIS A 436 11.97 3.88 -14.95
N PRO A 437 11.78 5.04 -14.29
CA PRO A 437 12.25 5.26 -12.92
C PRO A 437 11.75 4.23 -11.91
N GLU A 438 10.54 3.72 -12.10
CA GLU A 438 9.87 2.75 -11.24
C GLU A 438 10.00 1.28 -11.71
N ARG A 439 10.74 1.06 -12.81
CA ARG A 439 11.04 -0.28 -13.34
C ARG A 439 9.83 -1.17 -13.62
N ALA A 440 8.82 -0.64 -14.33
CA ALA A 440 7.63 -1.41 -14.69
C ALA A 440 7.88 -2.56 -15.68
N LEU A 441 9.03 -2.59 -16.35
CA LEU A 441 9.42 -3.59 -17.34
C LEU A 441 10.23 -4.71 -16.69
N PHE A 442 9.58 -5.61 -15.95
CA PHE A 442 10.26 -6.67 -15.24
C PHE A 442 10.14 -8.06 -15.89
N CYS A 443 9.21 -8.24 -16.86
CA CYS A 443 9.04 -9.49 -17.59
C CYS A 443 9.87 -9.47 -18.90
N GLY A 444 11.05 -10.06 -18.89
CA GLY A 444 11.82 -10.31 -20.11
C GLY A 444 12.69 -9.16 -20.62
N PHE A 445 12.43 -7.92 -20.25
CA PHE A 445 13.32 -6.81 -20.58
C PHE A 445 14.51 -6.77 -19.64
N SER A 446 15.68 -6.44 -20.18
CA SER A 446 16.84 -6.12 -19.35
C SER A 446 16.46 -5.00 -18.41
N ALA A 447 16.80 -5.15 -17.14
CA ALA A 447 16.60 -4.07 -16.19
C ALA A 447 17.17 -2.79 -16.79
N SER A 448 16.44 -1.68 -16.58
CA SER A 448 17.01 -0.36 -16.88
C SER A 448 18.44 -0.33 -16.35
N PRO A 449 19.44 0.07 -17.17
CA PRO A 449 20.82 0.17 -16.73
C PRO A 449 21.00 1.15 -15.56
N LEU A 450 20.00 1.98 -15.35
CA LEU A 450 19.95 2.96 -14.28
C LEU A 450 19.26 2.40 -13.03
N PRO A 451 19.63 2.85 -11.83
CA PRO A 451 19.04 2.38 -10.59
C PRO A 451 17.55 2.74 -10.47
N LEU A 452 16.86 2.10 -9.53
CA LEU A 452 15.51 2.47 -9.14
C LEU A 452 15.55 3.82 -8.40
N TYR A 453 14.78 4.79 -8.89
CA TYR A 453 14.70 6.10 -8.29
C TYR A 453 13.40 6.30 -7.52
N PHE A 454 13.50 6.49 -6.22
CA PHE A 454 12.44 7.02 -5.37
C PHE A 454 12.58 8.54 -5.24
N SER A 455 11.51 9.24 -4.92
CA SER A 455 11.54 10.69 -4.72
C SER A 455 12.65 11.14 -3.76
N GLN A 456 12.88 10.38 -2.69
CA GLN A 456 13.97 10.62 -1.73
C GLN A 456 15.35 10.45 -2.35
N THR A 457 15.53 9.42 -3.18
CA THR A 457 16.80 9.17 -3.87
C THR A 457 17.08 10.29 -4.85
N ILE A 458 16.06 10.70 -5.63
CA ILE A 458 16.18 11.84 -6.56
C ILE A 458 16.59 13.11 -5.80
N TYR A 459 15.89 13.42 -4.70
CA TYR A 459 16.20 14.61 -3.91
C TYR A 459 17.62 14.55 -3.35
N ARG A 460 18.00 13.44 -2.70
CA ARG A 460 19.34 13.26 -2.11
C ARG A 460 20.44 13.38 -3.16
N ASP A 461 20.25 12.72 -4.30
CA ASP A 461 21.30 12.56 -5.29
C ASP A 461 21.41 13.78 -6.22
N PHE A 462 20.31 14.55 -6.42
CA PHE A 462 20.28 15.64 -7.40
C PHE A 462 19.96 17.04 -6.81
N VAL A 463 19.81 17.16 -5.49
CA VAL A 463 19.65 18.47 -4.81
C VAL A 463 20.75 18.71 -3.77
N GLY A 464 21.42 17.65 -3.32
CA GLY A 464 22.52 17.73 -2.34
C GLY A 464 23.86 18.17 -2.94
N PRO A 465 24.93 18.13 -2.13
CA PRO A 465 26.28 18.59 -2.53
C PRO A 465 26.88 17.88 -3.74
N GLN A 466 26.39 16.68 -4.07
CA GLN A 466 26.87 15.89 -5.22
C GLN A 466 25.98 16.03 -6.46
N ALA A 467 25.02 16.95 -6.45
CA ALA A 467 24.01 17.07 -7.49
C ALA A 467 24.62 17.26 -8.89
N GLU A 468 25.59 18.14 -9.04
CA GLU A 468 26.26 18.42 -10.32
C GLU A 468 27.01 17.19 -10.86
N ALA A 469 27.77 16.51 -10.00
CA ALA A 469 28.49 15.30 -10.38
C ALA A 469 27.54 14.16 -10.78
N ASN A 470 26.44 14.00 -10.04
CA ASN A 470 25.41 12.99 -10.33
C ASN A 470 24.64 13.32 -11.61
N LEU A 471 24.40 14.60 -11.89
CA LEU A 471 23.79 15.05 -13.13
C LEU A 471 24.67 14.71 -14.34
N ALA A 472 25.95 15.11 -14.29
CA ALA A 472 26.93 14.82 -15.34
C ALA A 472 27.09 13.30 -15.56
N HIS A 473 27.16 12.53 -14.47
CA HIS A 473 27.22 11.07 -14.54
C HIS A 473 25.97 10.47 -15.20
N MET A 474 24.78 10.97 -14.86
CA MET A 474 23.51 10.50 -15.44
C MET A 474 23.46 10.78 -16.95
N GLU A 475 23.81 11.99 -17.40
CA GLU A 475 23.88 12.34 -18.82
C GLU A 475 24.90 11.48 -19.55
N GLN A 476 26.08 11.26 -18.96
CA GLN A 476 27.10 10.37 -19.51
C GLN A 476 26.58 8.93 -19.68
N ARG A 477 25.83 8.41 -18.70
CA ARG A 477 25.21 7.08 -18.78
C ARG A 477 24.24 6.99 -19.97
N PHE A 478 23.42 8.01 -20.23
CA PHE A 478 22.53 8.06 -21.39
C PHE A 478 23.26 8.07 -22.72
N ARG A 479 24.48 8.61 -22.77
CA ARG A 479 25.33 8.62 -23.97
C ARG A 479 26.07 7.30 -24.19
N LEU A 480 26.52 6.65 -23.12
CA LEU A 480 27.26 5.38 -23.17
C LEU A 480 26.35 4.16 -23.34
N GLU A 481 25.18 4.19 -22.75
CA GLU A 481 24.20 3.15 -22.82
C GLU A 481 23.06 3.61 -23.74
N PRO A 482 22.87 3.01 -24.94
CA PRO A 482 21.92 3.51 -25.93
C PRO A 482 20.48 3.26 -25.47
N ILE A 483 20.02 4.09 -24.53
CA ILE A 483 18.65 4.06 -24.01
C ILE A 483 17.70 4.47 -25.13
N LYS A 484 16.95 3.52 -25.68
CA LYS A 484 16.11 3.73 -26.86
C LYS A 484 14.77 4.40 -26.56
N PHE A 485 14.27 4.25 -25.33
CA PHE A 485 12.98 4.82 -24.92
C PHE A 485 12.93 5.23 -23.44
N LEU A 486 12.04 6.18 -23.14
CA LEU A 486 11.68 6.58 -21.79
C LEU A 486 10.20 6.31 -21.56
N VAL A 487 9.82 5.96 -20.33
CA VAL A 487 8.41 5.90 -19.92
C VAL A 487 8.10 7.08 -19.02
N GLN A 488 7.18 7.94 -19.44
CA GLN A 488 6.81 9.14 -18.70
C GLN A 488 6.08 8.78 -17.41
N SER A 489 6.70 9.11 -16.29
CA SER A 489 6.08 9.06 -14.98
C SER A 489 6.21 10.42 -14.27
N PHE A 490 5.44 10.59 -13.19
CA PHE A 490 5.57 11.81 -12.37
C PHE A 490 6.97 12.00 -11.78
N ARG A 491 7.76 10.91 -11.66
CA ARG A 491 9.13 10.97 -11.15
C ARG A 491 10.11 11.61 -12.11
N LEU A 492 9.90 11.48 -13.43
CA LEU A 492 10.71 12.22 -14.39
C LEU A 492 10.61 13.73 -14.14
N ASN A 493 9.46 14.22 -13.70
CA ASN A 493 9.25 15.62 -13.37
C ASN A 493 9.95 16.08 -12.07
N GLN A 494 10.39 15.12 -11.24
CA GLN A 494 11.11 15.41 -9.99
C GLN A 494 12.63 15.59 -10.18
N PHE A 495 13.16 15.17 -11.33
CA PHE A 495 14.57 15.40 -11.67
C PHE A 495 14.85 16.88 -11.97
N PRO A 496 16.11 17.33 -11.85
CA PRO A 496 16.53 18.69 -12.18
C PRO A 496 16.12 19.12 -13.58
N LEU A 497 15.93 20.41 -13.76
CA LEU A 497 15.48 20.99 -15.02
C LEU A 497 16.45 20.69 -16.18
N GLU A 498 17.75 20.68 -15.90
CA GLU A 498 18.82 20.37 -16.83
C GLU A 498 18.63 18.97 -17.42
N LEU A 499 18.43 17.98 -16.60
CA LEU A 499 18.22 16.60 -17.05
C LEU A 499 16.89 16.44 -17.81
N ARG A 500 15.84 17.14 -17.36
CA ARG A 500 14.56 17.16 -18.08
C ARG A 500 14.69 17.81 -19.47
N ARG A 501 15.51 18.86 -19.60
CA ARG A 501 15.84 19.48 -20.91
C ARG A 501 16.64 18.51 -21.76
N PHE A 502 17.67 17.88 -21.21
CA PHE A 502 18.45 16.86 -21.90
C PHE A 502 17.52 15.74 -22.46
N TRP A 503 16.54 15.26 -21.67
CA TRP A 503 15.58 14.27 -22.17
C TRP A 503 14.64 14.85 -23.23
N ALA A 504 14.09 16.02 -23.05
CA ALA A 504 13.22 16.66 -24.02
C ALA A 504 13.91 16.90 -25.37
N ASP A 505 15.20 17.16 -25.34
CA ASP A 505 16.02 17.31 -26.53
C ASP A 505 16.29 15.99 -27.26
N ASN A 506 16.47 14.89 -26.55
CA ASN A 506 16.92 13.61 -27.10
C ASN A 506 15.83 12.55 -27.23
N TYR A 507 14.62 12.80 -26.70
CA TYR A 507 13.51 11.86 -26.74
C TYR A 507 12.22 12.57 -27.12
N GLN A 508 11.49 12.00 -28.05
CA GLN A 508 10.25 12.59 -28.55
C GLN A 508 9.03 11.77 -28.11
N PRO A 509 7.91 12.42 -27.76
CA PRO A 509 6.67 11.76 -27.43
C PRO A 509 6.21 10.92 -28.61
N TYR A 510 5.89 9.65 -28.37
CA TYR A 510 5.59 8.73 -29.45
C TYR A 510 4.23 8.05 -29.30
N ARG A 511 4.01 7.34 -28.21
CA ARG A 511 2.73 6.65 -27.98
C ARG A 511 2.46 6.42 -26.50
N ALA A 512 1.22 6.63 -26.07
CA ALA A 512 0.79 6.49 -24.67
C ALA A 512 1.74 7.24 -23.72
N SER A 513 2.48 6.55 -22.84
CA SER A 513 3.47 7.16 -21.95
C SER A 513 4.91 7.02 -22.46
N VAL A 514 5.11 6.55 -23.69
CA VAL A 514 6.45 6.23 -24.21
C VAL A 514 6.99 7.37 -25.05
N PHE A 515 8.20 7.80 -24.71
CA PHE A 515 9.05 8.66 -25.52
C PHE A 515 10.12 7.78 -26.15
N VAL A 516 10.45 8.04 -27.41
CA VAL A 516 11.49 7.31 -28.13
C VAL A 516 12.64 8.23 -28.47
N ALA A 517 13.85 7.68 -28.57
CA ALA A 517 15.02 8.43 -28.96
C ALA A 517 14.80 9.13 -30.29
N GLY A 518 15.13 10.43 -30.34
CA GLY A 518 14.92 11.27 -31.50
C GLY A 518 15.06 12.74 -31.20
N ARG A 519 15.01 13.56 -32.26
CA ARG A 519 15.15 15.00 -32.19
C ARG A 519 13.97 15.69 -32.84
N ARG A 520 13.54 16.77 -32.24
CA ARG A 520 12.72 17.78 -32.91
C ARG A 520 13.62 18.73 -33.69
N LEU A 521 13.35 18.85 -34.96
CA LEU A 521 14.11 19.70 -35.86
C LEU A 521 13.19 20.80 -36.38
N GLU A 522 13.64 22.05 -36.33
CA GLU A 522 12.89 23.23 -36.76
C GLU A 522 13.83 24.15 -37.55
N GLY A 523 13.32 24.78 -38.59
CA GLY A 523 14.09 25.70 -39.40
C GLY A 523 13.30 26.27 -40.55
N ALA A 524 13.76 27.43 -41.04
CA ALA A 524 13.23 28.04 -42.26
C ALA A 524 13.85 27.40 -43.50
N ARG A 525 13.24 27.61 -44.65
CA ARG A 525 13.77 27.19 -45.96
C ARG A 525 15.19 27.65 -46.17
N GLY A 526 16.08 26.75 -46.58
CA GLY A 526 17.48 27.01 -46.81
C GLY A 526 18.33 27.10 -45.54
N ALA A 527 17.72 27.06 -44.36
CA ALA A 527 18.47 27.04 -43.11
C ALA A 527 19.06 25.64 -42.87
N THR A 528 20.27 25.62 -42.30
CA THR A 528 20.93 24.41 -41.83
C THR A 528 21.15 24.54 -40.31
N SER A 529 20.75 23.55 -39.56
CA SER A 529 20.96 23.49 -38.11
C SER A 529 21.72 22.22 -37.73
N GLY A 530 22.67 22.34 -36.80
CA GLY A 530 23.36 21.21 -36.21
C GLY A 530 22.48 20.56 -35.10
N PHE A 531 22.56 19.25 -35.00
CA PHE A 531 21.95 18.51 -33.90
C PHE A 531 22.80 17.28 -33.51
N GLU A 532 22.59 16.75 -32.34
CA GLU A 532 23.30 15.58 -31.86
C GLU A 532 22.33 14.43 -31.64
N LEU A 533 22.70 13.22 -32.01
CA LEU A 533 22.01 11.97 -31.63
C LEU A 533 22.86 11.22 -30.61
N ILE A 534 22.21 10.73 -29.54
CA ILE A 534 22.87 9.94 -28.49
C ILE A 534 22.64 8.44 -28.64
N VAL A 535 21.68 8.03 -29.45
CA VAL A 535 21.34 6.61 -29.70
C VAL A 535 21.59 6.29 -31.15
N PRO A 536 22.39 5.25 -31.48
CA PRO A 536 22.54 4.78 -32.84
C PRO A 536 21.28 4.06 -33.32
N GLY A 537 20.92 4.19 -34.60
CA GLY A 537 19.78 3.46 -35.11
C GLY A 537 19.27 3.88 -36.48
N ARG A 538 18.14 3.31 -36.84
CA ARG A 538 17.36 3.70 -38.01
C ARG A 538 16.34 4.73 -37.56
N TYR A 539 16.32 5.90 -38.21
CA TYR A 539 15.46 7.03 -37.87
C TYR A 539 14.48 7.31 -38.97
N ARG A 540 13.24 7.64 -38.60
CA ARG A 540 12.15 8.02 -39.51
C ARG A 540 11.90 9.52 -39.38
N TRP A 541 11.81 10.20 -40.51
CA TRP A 541 11.42 11.61 -40.56
C TRP A 541 9.90 11.74 -40.51
N LEU A 542 9.38 12.48 -39.57
CA LEU A 542 7.96 12.75 -39.34
C LEU A 542 7.71 14.26 -39.34
N PRO A 543 7.40 14.89 -40.50
CA PRO A 543 7.09 16.31 -40.54
C PRO A 543 5.80 16.66 -39.80
N MET A 544 5.72 17.86 -39.19
CA MET A 544 4.58 18.22 -38.32
C MET A 544 3.36 18.70 -39.12
N ASN A 545 3.54 19.44 -40.22
CA ASN A 545 2.42 20.13 -40.88
C ASN A 545 2.12 19.63 -42.30
N ALA A 546 3.14 19.32 -43.08
CA ALA A 546 3.00 18.84 -44.44
C ALA A 546 4.05 17.76 -44.73
N PRO A 547 3.83 16.83 -45.67
CA PRO A 547 4.80 15.79 -46.01
C PRO A 547 6.00 16.39 -46.75
N GLN A 548 6.89 17.02 -46.03
CA GLN A 548 8.06 17.74 -46.56
C GLN A 548 9.35 16.94 -46.32
N PRO A 549 10.29 16.93 -47.29
CA PRO A 549 11.59 16.30 -47.10
C PRO A 549 12.50 17.19 -46.23
N VAL A 550 13.44 16.52 -45.55
CA VAL A 550 14.54 17.17 -44.81
C VAL A 550 15.88 16.63 -45.34
N ARG A 551 16.89 17.42 -45.43
CA ARG A 551 18.24 16.93 -45.71
C ARG A 551 18.93 16.64 -44.40
N ILE A 552 19.25 15.39 -44.16
CA ILE A 552 20.06 14.97 -43.00
C ILE A 552 21.47 14.69 -43.51
N ASP A 553 22.42 15.47 -43.04
CA ASP A 553 23.77 15.53 -43.60
C ASP A 553 23.70 15.77 -45.13
N GLU A 554 24.16 14.85 -45.92
CA GLU A 554 24.07 14.94 -47.39
C GLU A 554 22.86 14.23 -48.00
N THR A 555 22.08 13.51 -47.20
CA THR A 555 20.99 12.65 -47.66
C THR A 555 19.65 13.39 -47.58
N LEU A 556 18.91 13.43 -48.70
CA LEU A 556 17.54 13.92 -48.73
C LEU A 556 16.60 12.83 -48.23
N VAL A 557 15.91 13.10 -47.14
CA VAL A 557 14.99 12.13 -46.47
C VAL A 557 13.55 12.61 -46.66
N ALA A 558 12.76 11.85 -47.37
CA ALA A 558 11.35 12.18 -47.58
C ALA A 558 10.52 11.91 -46.32
N ALA A 559 9.31 12.47 -46.26
CA ALA A 559 8.36 12.20 -45.17
C ALA A 559 8.12 10.70 -45.03
N GLY A 560 8.25 10.16 -43.82
CA GLY A 560 8.12 8.74 -43.51
C GLY A 560 9.30 7.86 -43.90
N GLN A 561 10.27 8.37 -44.65
CA GLN A 561 11.47 7.61 -45.04
C GLN A 561 12.38 7.38 -43.83
N VAL A 562 13.09 6.25 -43.89
CA VAL A 562 14.02 5.81 -42.83
C VAL A 562 15.46 6.00 -43.30
N VAL A 563 16.28 6.56 -42.43
CA VAL A 563 17.74 6.77 -42.63
C VAL A 563 18.47 6.13 -41.43
N ALA A 564 19.61 5.50 -41.68
CA ALA A 564 20.49 4.97 -40.64
C ALA A 564 21.46 6.08 -40.20
N LEU A 565 21.52 6.35 -38.89
CA LEU A 565 22.37 7.39 -38.32
C LEU A 565 23.19 6.83 -37.15
N ALA A 566 24.44 7.24 -37.06
CA ALA A 566 25.32 6.97 -35.94
C ALA A 566 25.04 7.93 -34.76
N PRO A 567 25.51 7.64 -33.55
CA PRO A 567 25.53 8.65 -32.48
C PRO A 567 26.56 9.73 -32.82
N GLY A 568 26.29 10.96 -32.45
CA GLY A 568 27.15 12.10 -32.66
C GLY A 568 26.49 13.28 -33.36
N PRO A 569 27.28 14.27 -33.84
CA PRO A 569 26.76 15.46 -34.48
C PRO A 569 26.28 15.18 -35.91
N HIS A 570 25.16 15.76 -36.25
CA HIS A 570 24.53 15.75 -37.57
C HIS A 570 24.06 17.13 -37.99
N THR A 571 23.73 17.30 -39.26
CA THR A 571 23.14 18.52 -39.79
C THR A 571 21.75 18.26 -40.39
N ALA A 572 20.85 19.21 -40.19
CA ALA A 572 19.51 19.19 -40.82
C ALA A 572 19.36 20.44 -41.69
N GLY A 573 19.06 20.23 -42.98
CA GLY A 573 18.77 21.30 -43.93
C GLY A 573 17.30 21.25 -44.40
N PHE A 574 16.59 22.37 -44.34
CA PHE A 574 15.18 22.46 -44.72
C PHE A 574 15.06 22.92 -46.18
N VAL A 575 14.44 22.08 -47.00
CA VAL A 575 14.37 22.29 -48.46
C VAL A 575 13.21 23.22 -48.85
N GLU A 576 12.11 23.16 -48.09
CA GLU A 576 10.89 23.95 -48.30
C GLU A 576 10.62 24.83 -47.05
N ASP A 577 9.59 25.68 -47.12
CA ASP A 577 9.15 26.46 -45.95
C ASP A 577 8.54 25.53 -44.88
N ALA A 578 9.43 24.81 -44.23
CA ALA A 578 9.09 23.83 -43.26
C ALA A 578 9.02 24.45 -41.86
N THR A 579 7.96 24.18 -41.16
CA THR A 579 7.81 24.56 -39.76
C THR A 579 8.50 23.56 -38.82
N GLY A 580 9.04 22.46 -39.34
CA GLY A 580 9.75 21.45 -38.59
C GLY A 580 9.10 20.06 -38.55
N GLY A 581 9.73 19.14 -37.82
CA GLY A 581 9.28 17.77 -37.67
C GLY A 581 10.06 17.04 -36.59
N MET A 582 9.80 15.75 -36.46
CA MET A 582 10.52 14.88 -35.56
C MET A 582 11.31 13.83 -36.34
N LEU A 583 12.57 13.70 -36.02
CA LEU A 583 13.42 12.59 -36.42
C LEU A 583 13.47 11.59 -35.26
N VAL A 584 12.78 10.46 -35.42
CA VAL A 584 12.60 9.48 -34.33
C VAL A 584 13.02 8.09 -34.76
N LEU A 585 13.40 7.23 -33.81
CA LEU A 585 13.68 5.82 -34.11
C LEU A 585 12.55 5.22 -34.94
N ALA A 586 12.91 4.50 -36.00
CA ALA A 586 11.96 3.86 -36.91
C ALA A 586 11.41 2.58 -36.26
N LEU A 587 10.19 2.65 -35.78
CA LEU A 587 9.46 1.58 -35.13
C LEU A 587 8.38 1.03 -36.07
N GLU A 588 7.89 -0.19 -35.77
CA GLU A 588 6.81 -0.83 -36.56
C GLU A 588 5.49 -0.07 -36.39
N ASP A 589 5.12 0.22 -35.13
CA ASP A 589 3.91 0.98 -34.85
C ASP A 589 4.10 2.47 -35.16
N PRO A 590 3.09 3.13 -35.75
CA PRO A 590 3.13 4.57 -35.98
C PRO A 590 3.02 5.35 -34.66
N PRO A 591 3.43 6.64 -34.66
CA PRO A 591 3.16 7.52 -33.53
C PRO A 591 1.67 7.57 -33.23
N GLY A 592 1.34 7.50 -31.94
CA GLY A 592 -0.03 7.62 -31.45
C GLY A 592 -0.35 9.02 -30.94
N ARG A 593 -1.42 9.11 -30.13
CA ARG A 593 -1.75 10.36 -29.44
C ARG A 593 -0.67 10.75 -28.42
N ALA A 594 -0.60 12.05 -28.14
CA ALA A 594 0.31 12.64 -27.17
C ALA A 594 0.37 11.87 -25.85
N PRO A 595 1.55 11.85 -25.19
CA PRO A 595 1.78 11.01 -24.05
C PRO A 595 0.86 11.36 -22.86
N LEU A 596 0.28 10.32 -22.28
CA LEU A 596 -0.41 10.38 -21.01
C LEU A 596 0.56 9.90 -19.91
N ALA A 597 0.40 10.39 -18.71
CA ALA A 597 1.20 9.92 -17.59
C ALA A 597 0.94 8.42 -17.33
N PHE A 598 2.01 7.63 -17.18
CA PHE A 598 1.92 6.19 -16.91
C PHE A 598 1.25 5.90 -15.55
N TYR A 599 1.47 6.79 -14.59
CA TYR A 599 0.79 6.78 -13.29
C TYR A 599 -0.02 8.05 -13.13
N LYS A 600 -1.19 7.94 -12.54
CA LYS A 600 -1.89 9.11 -12.02
C LYS A 600 -1.11 9.67 -10.82
N VAL A 601 -1.02 10.98 -10.75
CA VAL A 601 -0.50 11.68 -9.56
C VAL A 601 -1.64 11.68 -8.53
N TYR A 602 -1.41 11.05 -7.39
CA TYR A 602 -2.33 11.06 -6.25
C TYR A 602 -2.09 12.30 -5.38
#